data_0a28541e7764bc4311c55be7ee72e95e
#
_entry.id   0a28541e7764bc4311c55be7ee72e95e
#
_cell.length_a   1.000
_cell.length_b   1.000
_cell.length_c   1.000
_cell.angle_alpha   90.00
_cell.angle_beta   90.00
_cell.angle_gamma   90.00
#
_symmetry.space_group_name_H-M   'P 1'
#
loop_
_entity.id
_entity.type
_entity.pdbx_description
1 polymer ?
#
loop_
_entity_poly.entity_id
_entity_poly.type
_entity_poly.pdbx_seq_one_letter_code
_entity_poly.pdbx_strand_id
1 'polypeptide(L)'
;MSLIEVKGLKKSYGDVHAVRGVDLDIAQGEIFSLLGPNGAGKTTTVEILEGFRTRDSGSVSVLGFDPQTRGHQSREWRNRIGIVLQSSADAGDLTVLETIDHFSGYYSNPRNVDEVIHAVGLVEKEKALIRNLSGGQRRRLDVALGIIGNPELLFLDEPTTGFDPEARRSFWSLIQTLRSNGTTILLTTHYLEEAEALADRVAVINNGVIMEISTPAELGGRATSQATVTWRDGDHIKSERSDNPTELVTKLSSHFGGEVPELVVSRPSLEDIYLEMIGGTHE
;
A
#
# COMPACT_ATOMS: atom_id res chain seq x y z
N MET A 1 -9.93 8.68 -14.99
CA MET A 1 -10.67 9.69 -14.20
C MET A 1 -10.12 9.62 -12.79
N SER A 2 -9.80 10.73 -12.16
CA SER A 2 -9.28 10.72 -10.79
C SER A 2 -10.40 10.40 -9.81
N LEU A 3 -10.17 9.45 -8.90
CA LEU A 3 -11.12 9.03 -7.87
C LEU A 3 -10.85 9.77 -6.55
N ILE A 4 -9.56 10.06 -6.29
CA ILE A 4 -9.11 10.90 -5.18
C ILE A 4 -8.29 12.05 -5.76
N GLU A 5 -8.57 13.28 -5.31
CA GLU A 5 -7.78 14.47 -5.61
C GLU A 5 -7.49 15.22 -4.33
N VAL A 6 -6.22 15.49 -4.07
CA VAL A 6 -5.73 16.23 -2.91
C VAL A 6 -4.82 17.35 -3.37
N LYS A 7 -5.06 18.58 -2.90
CA LYS A 7 -4.23 19.74 -3.21
C LYS A 7 -3.92 20.55 -1.97
N GLY A 8 -2.64 20.71 -1.69
CA GLY A 8 -2.12 21.52 -0.61
C GLY A 8 -2.61 21.11 0.78
N LEU A 9 -2.84 19.81 1.01
CA LEU A 9 -3.37 19.27 2.27
C LEU A 9 -2.42 19.57 3.42
N LYS A 10 -2.96 20.19 4.49
CA LYS A 10 -2.20 20.47 5.72
C LYS A 10 -2.97 20.03 6.96
N LYS A 11 -2.21 19.49 7.94
CA LYS A 11 -2.69 19.12 9.26
C LYS A 11 -1.63 19.28 10.32
N SER A 12 -1.98 19.93 11.41
CA SER A 12 -1.11 20.13 12.57
C SER A 12 -1.81 19.70 13.85
N TYR A 13 -1.03 19.29 14.84
CA TYR A 13 -1.43 18.96 16.21
C TYR A 13 -0.53 19.75 17.17
N GLY A 14 -1.00 20.89 17.62
CA GLY A 14 -0.14 21.85 18.34
C GLY A 14 1.04 22.26 17.46
N ASP A 15 2.26 22.06 17.94
CA ASP A 15 3.49 22.42 17.23
C ASP A 15 3.93 21.36 16.20
N VAL A 16 3.26 20.19 16.16
CA VAL A 16 3.60 19.11 15.23
C VAL A 16 2.84 19.28 13.93
N HIS A 17 3.55 19.57 12.85
CA HIS A 17 3.00 19.66 11.49
C HIS A 17 3.01 18.27 10.83
N ALA A 18 1.96 17.48 11.06
CA ALA A 18 1.87 16.10 10.58
C ALA A 18 1.73 15.98 9.05
N VAL A 19 1.04 16.93 8.41
CA VAL A 19 0.89 17.01 6.95
C VAL A 19 1.18 18.45 6.50
N ARG A 20 2.06 18.63 5.53
CA ARG A 20 2.70 19.91 5.23
C ARG A 20 2.52 20.39 3.80
N GLY A 21 1.36 20.11 3.20
CA GLY A 21 1.06 20.51 1.83
C GLY A 21 1.15 19.34 0.86
N VAL A 22 0.46 18.24 1.19
CA VAL A 22 0.40 17.04 0.35
C VAL A 22 -0.49 17.30 -0.86
N ASP A 23 0.06 17.00 -2.03
CA ASP A 23 -0.64 16.91 -3.31
C ASP A 23 -0.58 15.47 -3.81
N LEU A 24 -1.72 14.87 -4.14
CA LEU A 24 -1.78 13.55 -4.77
C LEU A 24 -3.10 13.38 -5.54
N ASP A 25 -3.06 12.49 -6.51
CA ASP A 25 -4.22 12.02 -7.26
C ASP A 25 -4.19 10.49 -7.36
N ILE A 26 -5.36 9.86 -7.31
CA ILE A 26 -5.51 8.40 -7.46
C ILE A 26 -6.54 8.14 -8.54
N ALA A 27 -6.15 7.35 -9.54
CA ALA A 27 -7.02 6.99 -10.64
C ALA A 27 -7.98 5.85 -10.26
N GLN A 28 -9.10 5.75 -10.97
CA GLN A 28 -10.02 4.64 -10.78
C GLN A 28 -9.38 3.30 -11.19
N GLY A 29 -9.51 2.29 -10.35
CA GLY A 29 -9.04 0.91 -10.63
C GLY A 29 -7.55 0.70 -10.40
N GLU A 30 -6.82 1.69 -9.83
CA GLU A 30 -5.42 1.48 -9.46
C GLU A 30 -5.26 1.05 -8.00
N ILE A 31 -4.15 0.38 -7.73
CA ILE A 31 -3.61 0.21 -6.38
C ILE A 31 -2.56 1.30 -6.17
N PHE A 32 -2.86 2.24 -5.28
CA PHE A 32 -1.96 3.32 -4.90
C PHE A 32 -1.38 3.08 -3.52
N SER A 33 -0.06 3.12 -3.38
CA SER A 33 0.63 2.94 -2.10
C SER A 33 1.16 4.26 -1.56
N LEU A 34 0.86 4.56 -0.30
CA LEU A 34 1.49 5.64 0.45
C LEU A 34 2.59 5.05 1.35
N LEU A 35 3.83 5.15 0.90
CA LEU A 35 5.01 4.58 1.52
C LEU A 35 5.75 5.65 2.35
N GLY A 36 6.20 5.31 3.55
CA GLY A 36 6.98 6.23 4.38
C GLY A 36 7.27 5.68 5.77
N PRO A 37 8.22 6.27 6.51
CA PRO A 37 8.54 5.84 7.86
C PRO A 37 7.41 6.14 8.84
N ASN A 38 7.50 5.59 10.05
CA ASN A 38 6.57 5.90 11.13
C ASN A 38 6.65 7.40 11.46
N GLY A 39 5.49 8.04 11.64
CA GLY A 39 5.40 9.48 11.89
C GLY A 39 5.50 10.37 10.64
N ALA A 40 5.66 9.82 9.44
CA ALA A 40 5.75 10.59 8.20
C ALA A 40 4.45 11.32 7.79
N GLY A 41 3.31 11.02 8.43
CA GLY A 41 2.01 11.62 8.12
C GLY A 41 1.07 10.70 7.33
N LYS A 42 1.42 9.43 7.08
CA LYS A 42 0.59 8.46 6.32
C LYS A 42 -0.82 8.34 6.92
N THR A 43 -0.91 7.87 8.17
CA THR A 43 -2.19 7.63 8.86
C THR A 43 -3.01 8.93 8.95
N THR A 44 -2.38 10.06 9.27
CA THR A 44 -3.10 11.35 9.29
C THR A 44 -3.68 11.72 7.93
N THR A 45 -2.92 11.50 6.85
CA THR A 45 -3.39 11.75 5.48
C THR A 45 -4.57 10.85 5.15
N VAL A 46 -4.45 9.53 5.38
CA VAL A 46 -5.51 8.55 5.09
C VAL A 46 -6.75 8.81 5.92
N GLU A 47 -6.65 9.06 7.24
CA GLU A 47 -7.80 9.37 8.10
C GLU A 47 -8.55 10.64 7.67
N ILE A 48 -7.86 11.61 7.04
CA ILE A 48 -8.53 12.78 6.43
C ILE A 48 -9.31 12.37 5.17
N LEU A 49 -8.75 11.50 4.33
CA LEU A 49 -9.40 10.97 3.13
C LEU A 49 -10.61 10.10 3.49
N GLU A 50 -10.55 9.36 4.58
CA GLU A 50 -11.64 8.55 5.14
C GLU A 50 -12.72 9.39 5.85
N GLY A 51 -12.44 10.67 6.10
CA GLY A 51 -13.35 11.57 6.81
C GLY A 51 -13.38 11.37 8.34
N PHE A 52 -12.42 10.64 8.91
CA PHE A 52 -12.26 10.52 10.37
C PHE A 52 -11.64 11.77 10.98
N ARG A 53 -10.75 12.43 10.25
CA ARG A 53 -10.08 13.65 10.70
C ARG A 53 -10.42 14.84 9.82
N THR A 54 -10.41 16.01 10.43
CA THR A 54 -10.54 17.27 9.70
C THR A 54 -9.15 17.79 9.31
N ARG A 55 -9.01 18.28 8.09
CA ARG A 55 -7.83 19.02 7.65
C ARG A 55 -7.85 20.45 8.16
N ASP A 56 -6.69 21.09 8.23
CA ASP A 56 -6.58 22.51 8.57
C ASP A 56 -6.68 23.39 7.32
N SER A 57 -6.13 22.94 6.18
CA SER A 57 -6.22 23.63 4.89
C SER A 57 -6.02 22.68 3.72
N GLY A 58 -6.18 23.19 2.51
CA GLY A 58 -6.11 22.43 1.27
C GLY A 58 -7.49 21.95 0.81
N SER A 59 -7.55 21.34 -0.36
CA SER A 59 -8.76 20.73 -0.93
C SER A 59 -8.61 19.22 -1.03
N VAL A 60 -9.68 18.50 -0.73
CA VAL A 60 -9.75 17.03 -0.82
C VAL A 60 -11.08 16.66 -1.47
N SER A 61 -11.00 15.82 -2.48
CA SER A 61 -12.15 15.19 -3.12
C SER A 61 -11.93 13.69 -3.16
N VAL A 62 -12.87 12.91 -2.63
CA VAL A 62 -12.88 11.45 -2.66
C VAL A 62 -14.19 11.00 -3.28
N LEU A 63 -14.15 10.31 -4.43
CA LEU A 63 -15.34 9.93 -5.19
C LEU A 63 -16.23 11.15 -5.56
N GLY A 64 -15.61 12.32 -5.75
CA GLY A 64 -16.31 13.58 -6.04
C GLY A 64 -16.89 14.29 -4.83
N PHE A 65 -16.67 13.80 -3.61
CA PHE A 65 -17.16 14.38 -2.35
C PHE A 65 -16.02 14.90 -1.48
N ASP A 66 -16.27 15.97 -0.74
CA ASP A 66 -15.37 16.41 0.33
C ASP A 66 -15.64 15.58 1.59
N PRO A 67 -14.65 14.82 2.11
CA PRO A 67 -14.80 13.99 3.30
C PRO A 67 -15.25 14.73 4.57
N GLN A 68 -15.04 16.05 4.64
CA GLN A 68 -15.52 16.89 5.75
C GLN A 68 -17.00 17.25 5.66
N THR A 69 -17.67 16.99 4.52
CA THR A 69 -19.10 17.24 4.33
C THR A 69 -19.91 16.40 5.31
N ARG A 70 -20.90 17.04 5.96
CA ARG A 70 -21.82 16.40 6.90
C ARG A 70 -23.21 16.27 6.28
N GLY A 71 -24.05 15.40 6.87
CA GLY A 71 -25.45 15.22 6.47
C GLY A 71 -25.67 14.03 5.52
N HIS A 72 -26.71 14.10 4.69
CA HIS A 72 -27.13 12.98 3.83
C HIS A 72 -26.06 12.57 2.82
N GLN A 73 -25.40 13.51 2.17
CA GLN A 73 -24.30 13.25 1.22
C GLN A 73 -23.14 12.49 1.86
N SER A 74 -22.85 12.74 3.13
CA SER A 74 -21.81 12.01 3.88
C SER A 74 -22.14 10.51 4.07
N ARG A 75 -23.44 10.15 4.18
CA ARG A 75 -23.86 8.73 4.27
C ARG A 75 -23.75 8.04 2.93
N GLU A 76 -24.19 8.70 1.87
CA GLU A 76 -24.10 8.18 0.50
C GLU A 76 -22.66 7.90 0.10
N TRP A 77 -21.77 8.84 0.38
CA TRP A 77 -20.35 8.70 0.14
C TRP A 77 -19.74 7.53 0.94
N ARG A 78 -20.05 7.39 2.24
CA ARG A 78 -19.55 6.31 3.09
C ARG A 78 -19.97 4.92 2.63
N ASN A 79 -21.12 4.78 1.99
CA ASN A 79 -21.56 3.50 1.40
C ASN A 79 -20.71 3.08 0.22
N ARG A 80 -19.91 3.98 -0.36
CA ARG A 80 -19.06 3.73 -1.52
C ARG A 80 -17.60 3.47 -1.17
N ILE A 81 -17.22 3.60 0.10
CA ILE A 81 -15.88 3.33 0.59
C ILE A 81 -15.86 2.14 1.55
N GLY A 82 -14.78 1.38 1.51
CA GLY A 82 -14.45 0.36 2.51
C GLY A 82 -13.20 0.79 3.27
N ILE A 83 -13.13 0.47 4.56
CA ILE A 83 -12.00 0.83 5.41
C ILE A 83 -11.59 -0.40 6.21
N VAL A 84 -10.31 -0.71 6.17
CA VAL A 84 -9.68 -1.79 6.94
C VAL A 84 -8.59 -1.16 7.81
N LEU A 85 -8.90 -0.96 9.08
CA LEU A 85 -8.00 -0.35 10.06
C LEU A 85 -6.89 -1.31 10.48
N GLN A 86 -5.79 -0.78 11.02
CA GLN A 86 -4.66 -1.56 11.55
C GLN A 86 -5.07 -2.51 12.67
N SER A 87 -6.03 -2.13 13.52
CA SER A 87 -6.59 -2.97 14.57
C SER A 87 -8.10 -2.89 14.59
N SER A 88 -8.78 -4.05 14.63
CA SER A 88 -10.23 -4.12 14.79
C SER A 88 -10.63 -4.42 16.23
N ALA A 89 -11.79 -3.90 16.63
CA ALA A 89 -12.37 -4.20 17.94
C ALA A 89 -12.79 -5.68 18.04
N ASP A 90 -12.71 -6.22 19.25
CA ASP A 90 -12.99 -7.64 19.51
C ASP A 90 -14.50 -7.92 19.49
N ALA A 91 -14.99 -8.53 18.41
CA ALA A 91 -16.34 -9.06 18.31
C ALA A 91 -16.36 -10.57 18.66
N GLY A 92 -15.63 -10.97 19.69
CA GLY A 92 -15.19 -12.34 20.00
C GLY A 92 -16.25 -13.44 20.08
N ASP A 93 -17.52 -13.11 20.31
CA ASP A 93 -18.58 -14.09 20.55
C ASP A 93 -19.47 -14.38 19.31
N LEU A 94 -19.21 -13.72 18.20
CA LEU A 94 -19.87 -14.01 16.92
C LEU A 94 -18.99 -14.91 16.05
N THR A 95 -19.65 -15.67 15.16
CA THR A 95 -18.98 -16.41 14.09
C THR A 95 -18.58 -15.46 12.95
N VAL A 96 -17.70 -15.92 12.05
CA VAL A 96 -17.33 -15.20 10.84
C VAL A 96 -18.59 -14.87 10.02
N LEU A 97 -19.44 -15.87 9.77
CA LEU A 97 -20.68 -15.69 9.01
C LEU A 97 -21.60 -14.65 9.65
N GLU A 98 -21.91 -14.81 10.95
CA GLU A 98 -22.79 -13.89 11.67
C GLU A 98 -22.28 -12.46 11.65
N THR A 99 -20.97 -12.29 11.73
CA THR A 99 -20.37 -10.96 11.71
C THR A 99 -20.49 -10.30 10.33
N ILE A 100 -20.15 -11.02 9.26
CA ILE A 100 -20.24 -10.47 7.91
C ILE A 100 -21.71 -10.19 7.54
N ASP A 101 -22.62 -11.09 7.90
CA ASP A 101 -24.06 -10.92 7.68
C ASP A 101 -24.60 -9.70 8.44
N HIS A 102 -24.21 -9.55 9.71
CA HIS A 102 -24.58 -8.38 10.50
C HIS A 102 -24.12 -7.07 9.86
N PHE A 103 -22.86 -7.02 9.40
CA PHE A 103 -22.31 -5.82 8.74
C PHE A 103 -22.95 -5.56 7.39
N SER A 104 -23.38 -6.59 6.66
CA SER A 104 -24.09 -6.43 5.39
C SER A 104 -25.34 -5.56 5.52
N GLY A 105 -26.03 -5.67 6.65
CA GLY A 105 -27.23 -4.89 6.96
C GLY A 105 -27.03 -3.37 7.09
N TYR A 106 -25.79 -2.89 7.18
CA TYR A 106 -25.52 -1.45 7.20
C TYR A 106 -25.47 -0.79 5.81
N TYR A 107 -25.38 -1.59 4.74
CA TYR A 107 -25.21 -1.13 3.38
C TYR A 107 -26.49 -1.30 2.56
N SER A 108 -26.74 -0.39 1.63
CA SER A 108 -27.93 -0.42 0.76
C SER A 108 -27.83 -1.47 -0.37
N ASN A 109 -26.59 -1.80 -0.78
CA ASN A 109 -26.32 -2.76 -1.85
C ASN A 109 -25.09 -3.62 -1.49
N PRO A 110 -25.18 -4.45 -0.43
CA PRO A 110 -24.05 -5.27 -0.02
C PRO A 110 -23.76 -6.35 -1.05
N ARG A 111 -22.53 -6.87 -1.05
CA ARG A 111 -22.18 -8.12 -1.73
C ARG A 111 -22.88 -9.30 -1.05
N ASN A 112 -23.00 -10.40 -1.79
CA ASN A 112 -23.43 -11.65 -1.20
C ASN A 112 -22.43 -12.13 -0.13
N VAL A 113 -22.91 -12.51 1.05
CA VAL A 113 -22.07 -12.90 2.21
C VAL A 113 -21.19 -14.11 1.89
N ASP A 114 -21.75 -15.13 1.23
CA ASP A 114 -21.03 -16.36 0.89
C ASP A 114 -19.92 -16.06 -0.13
N GLU A 115 -20.18 -15.18 -1.12
CA GLU A 115 -19.17 -14.72 -2.08
C GLU A 115 -18.03 -13.98 -1.40
N VAL A 116 -18.34 -13.16 -0.40
CA VAL A 116 -17.31 -12.43 0.38
C VAL A 116 -16.48 -13.40 1.21
N ILE A 117 -17.11 -14.36 1.91
CA ILE A 117 -16.41 -15.40 2.69
C ILE A 117 -15.47 -16.21 1.78
N HIS A 118 -15.95 -16.56 0.59
CA HIS A 118 -15.15 -17.29 -0.39
C HIS A 118 -13.98 -16.42 -0.90
N ALA A 119 -14.24 -15.16 -1.26
CA ALA A 119 -13.23 -14.25 -1.79
C ALA A 119 -12.07 -14.02 -0.81
N VAL A 120 -12.35 -13.91 0.50
CA VAL A 120 -11.31 -13.76 1.53
C VAL A 120 -10.71 -15.08 2.01
N GLY A 121 -11.17 -16.23 1.49
CA GLY A 121 -10.65 -17.55 1.83
C GLY A 121 -10.94 -17.98 3.27
N LEU A 122 -12.15 -17.70 3.77
CA LEU A 122 -12.61 -18.08 5.11
C LEU A 122 -13.71 -19.13 5.13
N VAL A 123 -13.96 -19.85 4.03
CA VAL A 123 -15.02 -20.85 3.90
C VAL A 123 -14.97 -21.91 5.01
N GLU A 124 -13.78 -22.48 5.28
CA GLU A 124 -13.61 -23.49 6.32
C GLU A 124 -13.78 -22.93 7.75
N LYS A 125 -13.85 -21.62 7.89
CA LYS A 125 -13.94 -20.88 9.15
C LYS A 125 -15.24 -20.11 9.31
N GLU A 126 -16.20 -20.25 8.41
CA GLU A 126 -17.47 -19.50 8.42
C GLU A 126 -18.22 -19.61 9.75
N LYS A 127 -18.20 -20.81 10.39
CA LYS A 127 -18.84 -21.10 11.68
C LYS A 127 -17.89 -20.98 12.88
N ALA A 128 -16.64 -20.61 12.66
CA ALA A 128 -15.70 -20.40 13.74
C ALA A 128 -15.98 -19.07 14.45
N LEU A 129 -15.87 -19.05 15.78
CA LEU A 129 -15.93 -17.82 16.55
C LEU A 129 -14.71 -16.95 16.23
N ILE A 130 -14.89 -15.62 16.15
CA ILE A 130 -13.82 -14.68 15.80
C ILE A 130 -12.62 -14.81 16.75
N ARG A 131 -12.86 -15.03 18.04
CA ARG A 131 -11.80 -15.23 19.05
C ARG A 131 -10.88 -16.42 18.76
N ASN A 132 -11.36 -17.40 17.97
CA ASN A 132 -10.62 -18.61 17.62
C ASN A 132 -9.83 -18.49 16.30
N LEU A 133 -9.89 -17.32 15.62
CA LEU A 133 -9.17 -17.07 14.39
C LEU A 133 -7.70 -16.77 14.67
N SER A 134 -6.81 -17.24 13.78
CA SER A 134 -5.43 -16.77 13.76
C SER A 134 -5.37 -15.29 13.35
N GLY A 135 -4.24 -14.61 13.61
CA GLY A 135 -4.05 -13.22 13.21
C GLY A 135 -4.31 -12.98 11.72
N GLY A 136 -3.78 -13.84 10.85
CA GLY A 136 -4.02 -13.77 9.41
C GLY A 136 -5.49 -14.01 9.03
N GLN A 137 -6.19 -14.96 9.69
CA GLN A 137 -7.62 -15.20 9.47
C GLN A 137 -8.46 -14.00 9.94
N ARG A 138 -8.10 -13.38 11.07
CA ARG A 138 -8.75 -12.17 11.56
C ARG A 138 -8.59 -11.02 10.57
N ARG A 139 -7.38 -10.84 10.03
CA ARG A 139 -7.14 -9.80 9.01
C ARG A 139 -7.93 -10.03 7.73
N ARG A 140 -8.12 -11.28 7.31
CA ARG A 140 -9.03 -11.63 6.20
C ARG A 140 -10.48 -11.28 6.49
N LEU A 141 -10.93 -11.47 7.74
CA LEU A 141 -12.25 -11.03 8.19
C LEU A 141 -12.35 -9.49 8.15
N ASP A 142 -11.33 -8.74 8.59
CA ASP A 142 -11.34 -7.28 8.51
C ASP A 142 -11.49 -6.81 7.07
N VAL A 143 -10.81 -7.46 6.12
CA VAL A 143 -11.01 -7.18 4.68
C VAL A 143 -12.43 -7.55 4.24
N ALA A 144 -12.98 -8.68 4.69
CA ALA A 144 -14.37 -9.05 4.39
C ALA A 144 -15.34 -7.95 4.82
N LEU A 145 -15.15 -7.39 6.01
CA LEU A 145 -15.95 -6.27 6.52
C LEU A 145 -15.75 -4.99 5.70
N GLY A 146 -14.54 -4.75 5.23
CA GLY A 146 -14.23 -3.62 4.34
C GLY A 146 -14.89 -3.72 2.96
N ILE A 147 -15.07 -4.95 2.44
CA ILE A 147 -15.59 -5.15 1.07
C ILE A 147 -17.06 -5.55 1.01
N ILE A 148 -17.70 -5.90 2.13
CA ILE A 148 -19.10 -6.35 2.15
C ILE A 148 -20.05 -5.28 1.59
N GLY A 149 -19.73 -4.01 1.79
CA GLY A 149 -20.49 -2.88 1.26
C GLY A 149 -20.36 -2.67 -0.26
N ASN A 150 -19.61 -3.52 -0.96
CA ASN A 150 -19.31 -3.39 -2.39
C ASN A 150 -18.65 -2.03 -2.74
N PRO A 151 -17.55 -1.66 -2.07
CA PRO A 151 -16.95 -0.34 -2.22
C PRO A 151 -16.30 -0.13 -3.60
N GLU A 152 -16.33 1.12 -4.08
CA GLU A 152 -15.56 1.58 -5.23
C GLU A 152 -14.12 1.90 -4.85
N LEU A 153 -13.89 2.25 -3.58
CA LEU A 153 -12.60 2.59 -3.00
C LEU A 153 -12.40 1.86 -1.68
N LEU A 154 -11.29 1.15 -1.55
CA LEU A 154 -10.89 0.45 -0.33
C LEU A 154 -9.64 1.09 0.26
N PHE A 155 -9.70 1.49 1.53
CA PHE A 155 -8.56 1.94 2.32
C PHE A 155 -8.00 0.78 3.14
N LEU A 156 -6.68 0.60 3.10
CA LEU A 156 -5.97 -0.44 3.84
C LEU A 156 -4.81 0.20 4.63
N ASP A 157 -4.92 0.25 5.95
CA ASP A 157 -3.84 0.79 6.78
C ASP A 157 -2.94 -0.34 7.29
N GLU A 158 -1.70 -0.38 6.78
CA GLU A 158 -0.65 -1.37 7.09
C GLU A 158 -1.17 -2.83 7.11
N PRO A 159 -1.75 -3.31 6.01
CA PRO A 159 -2.62 -4.50 6.02
C PRO A 159 -1.91 -5.81 6.35
N THR A 160 -0.59 -5.92 6.14
CA THR A 160 0.17 -7.18 6.35
C THR A 160 1.11 -7.15 7.55
N THR A 161 0.98 -6.14 8.41
CA THR A 161 1.79 -6.06 9.62
C THR A 161 1.59 -7.30 10.50
N GLY A 162 2.69 -7.96 10.84
CA GLY A 162 2.69 -9.18 11.66
C GLY A 162 2.38 -10.47 10.90
N PHE A 163 2.26 -10.44 9.58
CA PHE A 163 2.08 -11.66 8.78
C PHE A 163 3.42 -12.38 8.55
N ASP A 164 3.36 -13.71 8.53
CA ASP A 164 4.43 -14.50 7.95
C ASP A 164 4.47 -14.36 6.41
N PRO A 165 5.56 -14.78 5.74
CA PRO A 165 5.70 -14.60 4.29
C PRO A 165 4.60 -15.30 3.46
N GLU A 166 4.07 -16.43 3.91
CA GLU A 166 3.03 -17.17 3.20
C GLU A 166 1.68 -16.46 3.30
N ALA A 167 1.30 -16.05 4.52
CA ALA A 167 0.10 -15.28 4.76
C ALA A 167 0.11 -13.96 3.99
N ARG A 168 1.27 -13.29 3.92
CA ARG A 168 1.45 -12.03 3.17
C ARG A 168 1.20 -12.23 1.68
N ARG A 169 1.83 -13.24 1.05
CA ARG A 169 1.63 -13.54 -0.39
C ARG A 169 0.17 -13.88 -0.70
N SER A 170 -0.47 -14.68 0.16
CA SER A 170 -1.87 -15.04 0.01
C SER A 170 -2.79 -13.82 0.13
N PHE A 171 -2.45 -12.88 1.02
CA PHE A 171 -3.16 -11.60 1.15
C PHE A 171 -2.97 -10.72 -0.09
N TRP A 172 -1.75 -10.62 -0.63
CA TRP A 172 -1.49 -9.88 -1.86
C TRP A 172 -2.33 -10.39 -3.05
N SER A 173 -2.46 -11.72 -3.17
CA SER A 173 -3.32 -12.31 -4.20
C SER A 173 -4.79 -11.91 -4.04
N LEU A 174 -5.28 -11.81 -2.80
CA LEU A 174 -6.61 -11.28 -2.52
C LEU A 174 -6.75 -9.82 -2.98
N ILE A 175 -5.80 -8.96 -2.64
CA ILE A 175 -5.82 -7.53 -3.02
C ILE A 175 -5.80 -7.37 -4.54
N GLN A 176 -4.97 -8.13 -5.25
CA GLN A 176 -4.93 -8.13 -6.72
C GLN A 176 -6.27 -8.60 -7.33
N THR A 177 -6.93 -9.58 -6.71
CA THR A 177 -8.26 -10.04 -7.14
C THR A 177 -9.31 -8.95 -6.97
N LEU A 178 -9.30 -8.22 -5.84
CA LEU A 178 -10.21 -7.11 -5.61
C LEU A 178 -10.01 -5.98 -6.64
N ARG A 179 -8.76 -5.65 -6.94
CA ARG A 179 -8.42 -4.68 -8.00
C ARG A 179 -8.93 -5.14 -9.36
N SER A 180 -8.72 -6.41 -9.73
CA SER A 180 -9.17 -6.97 -11.00
C SER A 180 -10.69 -6.92 -11.16
N ASN A 181 -11.42 -6.94 -10.03
CA ASN A 181 -12.88 -6.77 -9.98
C ASN A 181 -13.33 -5.29 -10.00
N GLY A 182 -12.39 -4.35 -10.21
CA GLY A 182 -12.67 -2.93 -10.39
C GLY A 182 -12.60 -2.07 -9.12
N THR A 183 -12.22 -2.64 -7.97
CA THR A 183 -12.04 -1.87 -6.72
C THR A 183 -10.75 -1.06 -6.81
N THR A 184 -10.82 0.25 -6.57
CA THR A 184 -9.64 1.10 -6.37
C THR A 184 -9.12 0.92 -4.96
N ILE A 185 -7.81 0.87 -4.76
CA ILE A 185 -7.22 0.57 -3.45
C ILE A 185 -6.17 1.62 -3.10
N LEU A 186 -6.32 2.24 -1.93
CA LEU A 186 -5.28 3.05 -1.30
C LEU A 186 -4.76 2.28 -0.09
N LEU A 187 -3.49 1.89 -0.14
CA LEU A 187 -2.84 1.22 0.99
C LEU A 187 -1.71 2.08 1.56
N THR A 188 -1.57 2.05 2.90
CA THR A 188 -0.36 2.52 3.55
C THR A 188 0.53 1.34 3.86
N THR A 189 1.82 1.52 3.73
CA THR A 189 2.80 0.51 4.14
C THR A 189 4.14 1.14 4.49
N HIS A 190 4.91 0.44 5.29
CA HIS A 190 6.34 0.66 5.48
C HIS A 190 7.18 -0.50 4.88
N TYR A 191 6.50 -1.51 4.32
CA TYR A 191 7.15 -2.64 3.64
C TYR A 191 7.30 -2.35 2.15
N LEU A 192 8.53 -2.19 1.71
CA LEU A 192 8.87 -1.92 0.31
C LEU A 192 8.45 -3.04 -0.63
N GLU A 193 8.62 -4.30 -0.17
CA GLU A 193 8.18 -5.48 -0.91
C GLU A 193 6.66 -5.46 -1.21
N GLU A 194 5.85 -4.95 -0.28
CA GLU A 194 4.40 -4.83 -0.47
C GLU A 194 4.06 -3.79 -1.52
N ALA A 195 4.72 -2.61 -1.45
CA ALA A 195 4.55 -1.57 -2.44
C ALA A 195 4.99 -2.06 -3.84
N GLU A 196 6.12 -2.77 -3.93
CA GLU A 196 6.65 -3.31 -5.20
C GLU A 196 5.74 -4.41 -5.79
N ALA A 197 5.15 -5.27 -4.94
CA ALA A 197 4.31 -6.37 -5.38
C ALA A 197 2.89 -5.97 -5.78
N LEU A 198 2.35 -4.90 -5.19
CA LEU A 198 0.94 -4.55 -5.31
C LEU A 198 0.69 -3.25 -6.07
N ALA A 199 1.50 -2.22 -5.85
CA ALA A 199 1.15 -0.88 -6.28
C ALA A 199 1.39 -0.63 -7.77
N ASP A 200 0.43 0.00 -8.42
CA ASP A 200 0.61 0.60 -9.75
C ASP A 200 1.43 1.89 -9.63
N ARG A 201 1.17 2.70 -8.60
CA ARG A 201 1.93 3.91 -8.25
C ARG A 201 2.20 3.97 -6.75
N VAL A 202 3.35 4.51 -6.40
CA VAL A 202 3.80 4.73 -5.02
C VAL A 202 4.05 6.21 -4.80
N ALA A 203 3.49 6.76 -3.73
CA ALA A 203 3.88 8.05 -3.21
C ALA A 203 4.79 7.85 -1.99
N VAL A 204 6.01 8.36 -2.04
CA VAL A 204 6.91 8.39 -0.87
C VAL A 204 6.61 9.65 -0.08
N ILE A 205 6.18 9.47 1.17
CA ILE A 205 5.95 10.59 2.11
C ILE A 205 7.01 10.58 3.21
N ASN A 206 7.60 11.73 3.46
CA ASN A 206 8.54 11.94 4.57
C ASN A 206 8.28 13.30 5.22
N ASN A 207 8.27 13.34 6.57
CA ASN A 207 8.04 14.57 7.33
C ASN A 207 6.81 15.38 6.85
N GLY A 208 5.72 14.72 6.49
CA GLY A 208 4.46 15.33 6.06
C GLY A 208 4.45 15.90 4.64
N VAL A 209 5.47 15.58 3.81
CA VAL A 209 5.60 16.05 2.43
C VAL A 209 5.75 14.85 1.49
N ILE A 210 5.07 14.89 0.34
CA ILE A 210 5.32 13.91 -0.73
C ILE A 210 6.66 14.25 -1.40
N MET A 211 7.57 13.31 -1.39
CA MET A 211 8.89 13.40 -2.02
C MET A 211 8.79 13.11 -3.51
N GLU A 212 8.09 12.04 -3.89
CA GLU A 212 7.89 11.61 -5.27
C GLU A 212 6.63 10.75 -5.39
N ILE A 213 6.00 10.77 -6.56
CA ILE A 213 4.95 9.83 -6.96
C ILE A 213 5.36 9.23 -8.29
N SER A 214 5.53 7.90 -8.32
CA SER A 214 5.99 7.19 -9.52
C SER A 214 5.52 5.72 -9.50
N THR A 215 5.78 4.97 -10.56
CA THR A 215 5.67 3.51 -10.51
C THR A 215 6.81 2.96 -9.63
N PRO A 216 6.65 1.78 -8.97
CA PRO A 216 7.74 1.17 -8.20
C PRO A 216 9.02 0.96 -9.02
N ALA A 217 8.89 0.72 -10.32
CA ALA A 217 10.01 0.51 -11.23
C ALA A 217 10.79 1.79 -11.57
N GLU A 218 10.12 2.94 -11.55
CA GLU A 218 10.68 4.24 -11.98
C GLU A 218 11.09 5.12 -10.80
N LEU A 219 10.63 4.81 -9.58
CA LEU A 219 10.85 5.61 -8.39
C LEU A 219 12.35 5.96 -8.21
N GLY A 220 12.64 7.26 -7.96
CA GLY A 220 13.98 7.78 -7.80
C GLY A 220 14.89 7.57 -9.02
N GLY A 221 14.32 7.44 -10.22
CA GLY A 221 15.08 7.16 -11.43
C GLY A 221 15.65 5.74 -11.52
N ARG A 222 15.12 4.80 -10.73
CA ARG A 222 15.59 3.39 -10.65
C ARG A 222 15.77 2.73 -12.01
N ALA A 223 14.82 2.94 -12.92
CA ALA A 223 14.86 2.35 -14.26
C ALA A 223 16.08 2.79 -15.10
N THR A 224 16.58 4.00 -14.86
CA THR A 224 17.71 4.61 -15.57
C THR A 224 19.00 4.63 -14.74
N SER A 225 18.96 4.16 -13.49
CA SER A 225 20.12 4.10 -12.62
C SER A 225 21.18 3.16 -13.15
N GLN A 226 22.46 3.49 -12.92
CA GLN A 226 23.59 2.63 -13.27
C GLN A 226 23.45 1.27 -12.60
N ALA A 227 23.73 0.21 -13.35
CA ALA A 227 23.85 -1.12 -12.77
C ALA A 227 25.21 -1.26 -12.06
N THR A 228 25.22 -1.94 -10.94
CA THR A 228 26.43 -2.38 -10.26
C THR A 228 26.79 -3.77 -10.75
N VAL A 229 27.97 -3.93 -11.33
CA VAL A 229 28.54 -5.20 -11.72
C VAL A 229 29.60 -5.57 -10.70
N THR A 230 29.41 -6.72 -10.05
CA THR A 230 30.33 -7.23 -9.02
C THR A 230 30.86 -8.58 -9.48
N TRP A 231 32.16 -8.84 -9.30
CA TRP A 231 32.80 -10.10 -9.65
C TRP A 231 33.99 -10.38 -8.72
N ARG A 232 34.44 -11.64 -8.70
CA ARG A 232 35.65 -12.04 -7.99
C ARG A 232 36.85 -11.98 -8.94
N ASP A 233 37.93 -11.31 -8.51
CA ASP A 233 39.22 -11.30 -9.19
C ASP A 233 40.30 -11.75 -8.19
N GLY A 234 40.70 -13.00 -8.31
CA GLY A 234 41.52 -13.68 -7.31
C GLY A 234 40.83 -13.76 -5.96
N ASP A 235 41.47 -13.22 -4.91
CA ASP A 235 40.92 -13.20 -3.55
C ASP A 235 40.05 -11.97 -3.25
N HIS A 236 39.86 -11.08 -4.23
CA HIS A 236 39.17 -9.82 -4.04
C HIS A 236 37.84 -9.78 -4.80
N ILE A 237 36.80 -9.20 -4.15
CA ILE A 237 35.56 -8.82 -4.82
C ILE A 237 35.75 -7.43 -5.37
N LYS A 238 35.56 -7.28 -6.70
CA LYS A 238 35.55 -6.00 -7.41
C LYS A 238 34.13 -5.60 -7.76
N SER A 239 33.89 -4.29 -7.83
CA SER A 239 32.59 -3.72 -8.14
C SER A 239 32.78 -2.48 -9.02
N GLU A 240 31.98 -2.37 -10.07
CA GLU A 240 31.97 -1.22 -10.99
C GLU A 240 30.54 -0.82 -11.34
N ARG A 241 30.24 0.48 -11.39
CA ARG A 241 28.95 1.00 -11.85
C ARG A 241 29.01 1.26 -13.35
N SER A 242 27.96 0.87 -14.07
CA SER A 242 27.89 1.01 -15.53
C SER A 242 26.47 1.31 -16.01
N ASP A 243 26.38 2.25 -16.95
CA ASP A 243 25.16 2.50 -17.73
C ASP A 243 24.90 1.40 -18.75
N ASN A 244 25.96 0.69 -19.17
CA ASN A 244 25.90 -0.42 -20.11
C ASN A 244 26.52 -1.71 -19.51
N PRO A 245 25.81 -2.36 -18.55
CA PRO A 245 26.35 -3.53 -17.86
C PRO A 245 26.68 -4.70 -18.80
N THR A 246 25.96 -4.85 -19.91
CA THR A 246 26.21 -5.90 -20.90
C THR A 246 27.57 -5.74 -21.54
N GLU A 247 27.98 -4.52 -21.87
CA GLU A 247 29.31 -4.26 -22.44
C GLU A 247 30.42 -4.55 -21.42
N LEU A 248 30.22 -4.14 -20.16
CA LEU A 248 31.17 -4.40 -19.08
C LEU A 248 31.32 -5.91 -18.83
N VAL A 249 30.21 -6.64 -18.75
CA VAL A 249 30.22 -8.11 -18.59
C VAL A 249 30.93 -8.79 -19.77
N THR A 250 30.73 -8.32 -21.00
CA THR A 250 31.44 -8.86 -22.20
C THR A 250 32.94 -8.63 -22.11
N LYS A 251 33.38 -7.47 -21.66
CA LYS A 251 34.82 -7.18 -21.44
C LYS A 251 35.40 -8.06 -20.34
N LEU A 252 34.69 -8.26 -19.23
CA LEU A 252 35.10 -9.14 -18.15
C LEU A 252 35.17 -10.61 -18.62
N SER A 253 34.16 -11.09 -19.36
CA SER A 253 34.16 -12.44 -19.92
C SER A 253 35.38 -12.68 -20.84
N SER A 254 35.75 -11.68 -21.65
CA SER A 254 36.94 -11.76 -22.50
C SER A 254 38.22 -11.75 -21.67
N HIS A 255 38.28 -10.99 -20.58
CA HIS A 255 39.42 -10.92 -19.66
C HIS A 255 39.65 -12.25 -18.92
N PHE A 256 38.59 -12.92 -18.45
CA PHE A 256 38.64 -14.19 -17.75
C PHE A 256 38.69 -15.40 -18.68
N GLY A 257 38.57 -15.20 -20.00
CA GLY A 257 38.57 -16.26 -20.99
C GLY A 257 37.33 -17.14 -21.00
N GLY A 258 36.19 -16.61 -20.50
CA GLY A 258 34.90 -17.29 -20.42
C GLY A 258 34.02 -16.83 -19.27
N GLU A 259 33.69 -17.73 -18.34
CA GLU A 259 32.86 -17.45 -17.21
C GLU A 259 33.55 -16.51 -16.21
N VAL A 260 32.83 -15.45 -15.79
CA VAL A 260 33.32 -14.48 -14.80
C VAL A 260 32.97 -14.98 -13.40
N PRO A 261 33.95 -15.21 -12.51
CA PRO A 261 33.69 -15.76 -11.19
C PRO A 261 32.80 -14.87 -10.33
N GLU A 262 31.78 -15.46 -9.70
CA GLU A 262 30.82 -14.79 -8.81
C GLU A 262 30.23 -13.51 -9.42
N LEU A 263 29.92 -13.53 -10.73
CA LEU A 263 29.32 -12.38 -11.41
C LEU A 263 27.93 -12.10 -10.90
N VAL A 264 27.73 -10.88 -10.43
CA VAL A 264 26.40 -10.33 -10.08
C VAL A 264 26.22 -9.02 -10.82
N VAL A 265 25.08 -8.85 -11.47
CA VAL A 265 24.66 -7.59 -12.08
C VAL A 265 23.37 -7.17 -11.41
N SER A 266 23.39 -6.07 -10.69
CA SER A 266 22.22 -5.54 -9.97
C SER A 266 22.00 -4.08 -10.31
N ARG A 267 20.72 -3.67 -10.34
CA ARG A 267 20.33 -2.26 -10.27
C ARG A 267 19.92 -1.94 -8.83
N PRO A 268 19.92 -0.66 -8.43
CA PRO A 268 19.43 -0.28 -7.11
C PRO A 268 18.07 -0.92 -6.82
N SER A 269 17.91 -1.50 -5.64
CA SER A 269 16.63 -1.99 -5.15
C SER A 269 15.69 -0.81 -4.84
N LEU A 270 14.40 -1.09 -4.66
CA LEU A 270 13.48 -0.07 -4.16
C LEU A 270 13.89 0.42 -2.77
N GLU A 271 14.51 -0.46 -1.97
CA GLU A 271 15.02 -0.13 -0.64
C GLU A 271 16.20 0.86 -0.70
N ASP A 272 17.15 0.64 -1.61
CA ASP A 272 18.29 1.56 -1.79
C ASP A 272 17.80 2.97 -2.14
N ILE A 273 16.89 3.07 -3.11
CA ILE A 273 16.29 4.33 -3.53
C ILE A 273 15.51 5.00 -2.40
N TYR A 274 14.68 4.23 -1.71
CA TYR A 274 13.88 4.73 -0.60
C TYR A 274 14.76 5.27 0.53
N LEU A 275 15.82 4.55 0.91
CA LEU A 275 16.77 4.99 1.95
C LEU A 275 17.51 6.26 1.52
N GLU A 276 17.87 6.40 0.24
CA GLU A 276 18.47 7.61 -0.29
C GLU A 276 17.51 8.80 -0.20
N MET A 277 16.23 8.60 -0.56
CA MET A 277 15.20 9.64 -0.50
C MET A 277 14.90 10.11 0.93
N ILE A 278 14.85 9.21 1.92
CA ILE A 278 14.54 9.58 3.31
C ILE A 278 15.79 9.97 4.10
N GLY A 279 16.99 9.49 3.72
CA GLY A 279 18.26 9.77 4.37
C GLY A 279 18.88 11.12 3.97
N GLY A 280 18.54 11.65 2.80
CA GLY A 280 19.02 12.95 2.30
C GLY A 280 18.42 14.18 2.99
N THR A 281 17.56 14.00 3.99
CA THR A 281 16.92 15.13 4.72
C THR A 281 17.60 15.49 6.06
N HIS A 282 18.84 15.00 6.29
CA HIS A 282 19.63 15.30 7.49
C HIS A 282 20.86 16.19 7.15
N GLU A 283 20.63 17.33 6.46
CA GLU A 283 21.56 18.48 6.46
C GLU A 283 20.79 19.77 6.71
#